data_1f958133b9782b59dfbf871585ef8882
#
_entry.id   1f958133b9782b59dfbf871585ef8882
#
_cell.length_a   1.000
_cell.length_b   1.000
_cell.length_c   1.000
_cell.angle_alpha   90.00
_cell.angle_beta   90.00
_cell.angle_gamma   90.00
#
_symmetry.space_group_name_H-M   'P 1'
#
loop_
_entity.id
_entity.type
_entity.pdbx_description
1 polymer ?
#
loop_
_entity_poly.entity_id
_entity_poly.type
_entity_poly.pdbx_seq_one_letter_code
_entity_poly.pdbx_strand_id
1 'polypeptide(L)'
;MKHFVITVGCEFGSGGPEIGKMLAKSLGIEYYDRDLVDKVVEKIGVEKHLVEEADNKNFVPYGIETSLGTRYANLSNKVIYTQFDVIRKMAKTSCVIIGRCSDYILKGQENVVNVFIYAPTEVRIKTIMEKMNLSERHAAEVIRDYDNALHRRYKYITGTYRGDRQDRKSVV
;
A
#
# COMPACT_ATOMS: atom_id res chain seq x y z
N MET A 1 12.65 12.48 -22.45
CA MET A 1 13.20 12.02 -21.15
C MET A 1 12.66 10.61 -20.90
N LYS A 2 13.48 9.69 -20.40
CA LYS A 2 12.97 8.38 -19.95
C LYS A 2 12.00 8.65 -18.79
N HIS A 3 10.81 8.03 -18.79
CA HIS A 3 9.88 8.11 -17.67
C HIS A 3 10.49 7.51 -16.41
N PHE A 4 10.05 7.96 -15.24
CA PHE A 4 10.49 7.45 -13.95
C PHE A 4 9.29 7.27 -13.01
N VAL A 5 9.41 6.35 -12.10
CA VAL A 5 8.36 6.03 -11.13
C VAL A 5 8.91 6.17 -9.72
N ILE A 6 8.13 6.80 -8.84
CA ILE A 6 8.45 6.89 -7.42
C ILE A 6 7.41 6.07 -6.65
N THR A 7 7.84 5.01 -5.98
CA THR A 7 6.97 4.27 -5.08
C THR A 7 7.13 4.81 -3.67
N VAL A 8 6.04 5.00 -2.96
CA VAL A 8 6.04 5.53 -1.59
C VAL A 8 5.36 4.54 -0.66
N GLY A 9 6.16 3.82 0.11
CA GLY A 9 5.69 3.10 1.30
C GLY A 9 5.69 4.05 2.50
N CYS A 10 4.79 3.85 3.47
CA CYS A 10 4.74 4.71 4.64
C CYS A 10 4.10 4.01 5.84
N GLU A 11 4.47 4.41 7.05
CA GLU A 11 3.75 4.08 8.27
C GLU A 11 2.43 4.86 8.35
N PHE A 12 1.44 4.30 9.02
CA PHE A 12 0.15 4.98 9.19
C PHE A 12 0.32 6.23 10.06
N GLY A 13 -0.22 7.36 9.60
CA GLY A 13 -0.09 8.65 10.29
C GLY A 13 1.23 9.42 10.03
N SER A 14 2.15 8.90 9.21
CA SER A 14 3.43 9.55 8.90
C SER A 14 3.36 10.65 7.82
N GLY A 15 2.19 10.90 7.24
CA GLY A 15 2.02 11.92 6.19
C GLY A 15 2.42 11.45 4.78
N GLY A 16 2.62 10.13 4.60
CA GLY A 16 3.07 9.57 3.31
C GLY A 16 2.23 9.96 2.09
N PRO A 17 0.91 9.82 2.12
CA PRO A 17 0.05 10.21 1.00
C PRO A 17 0.13 11.70 0.66
N GLU A 18 0.17 12.58 1.68
CA GLU A 18 0.29 14.02 1.51
C GLU A 18 1.63 14.39 0.86
N ILE A 19 2.72 13.83 1.37
CA ILE A 19 4.07 14.03 0.81
C ILE A 19 4.13 13.54 -0.64
N GLY A 20 3.60 12.35 -0.92
CA GLY A 20 3.58 11.81 -2.26
C GLY A 20 2.76 12.66 -3.24
N LYS A 21 1.63 13.21 -2.79
CA LYS A 21 0.80 14.13 -3.59
C LYS A 21 1.52 15.45 -3.87
N MET A 22 2.20 16.01 -2.86
CA MET A 22 3.00 17.23 -3.03
C MET A 22 4.16 16.99 -4.00
N LEU A 23 4.83 15.85 -3.89
CA LEU A 23 5.93 15.45 -4.76
C LEU A 23 5.47 15.32 -6.22
N ALA A 24 4.36 14.61 -6.46
CA ALA A 24 3.79 14.45 -7.80
C ALA A 24 3.43 15.81 -8.42
N LYS A 25 2.80 16.70 -7.64
CA LYS A 25 2.47 18.06 -8.06
C LYS A 25 3.72 18.87 -8.41
N SER A 26 4.75 18.80 -7.58
CA SER A 26 6.03 19.52 -7.80
C SER A 26 6.76 19.06 -9.05
N LEU A 27 6.66 17.78 -9.37
CA LEU A 27 7.30 17.18 -10.55
C LEU A 27 6.43 17.22 -11.81
N GLY A 28 5.16 17.65 -11.71
CA GLY A 28 4.23 17.66 -12.84
C GLY A 28 3.89 16.25 -13.37
N ILE A 29 3.84 15.24 -12.51
CA ILE A 29 3.57 13.84 -12.86
C ILE A 29 2.32 13.31 -12.18
N GLU A 30 1.82 12.17 -12.66
CA GLU A 30 0.62 11.52 -12.13
C GLU A 30 0.80 11.05 -10.68
N TYR A 31 -0.30 11.05 -9.93
CA TYR A 31 -0.36 10.56 -8.55
C TYR A 31 -1.39 9.46 -8.43
N TYR A 32 -0.98 8.32 -7.90
CA TYR A 32 -1.82 7.16 -7.68
C TYR A 32 -1.77 6.75 -6.21
N ASP A 33 -2.87 6.89 -5.52
CA ASP A 33 -3.03 6.41 -4.16
C ASP A 33 -3.78 5.06 -4.10
N ARG A 34 -3.98 4.61 -2.88
CA ARG A 34 -4.68 3.37 -2.61
C ARG A 34 -6.08 3.34 -3.22
N ASP A 35 -6.84 4.42 -3.06
CA ASP A 35 -8.23 4.48 -3.48
C ASP A 35 -8.38 4.48 -5.00
N LEU A 36 -7.41 5.09 -5.71
CA LEU A 36 -7.42 5.09 -7.17
C LEU A 36 -7.14 3.69 -7.73
N VAL A 37 -6.18 2.99 -7.16
CA VAL A 37 -5.89 1.60 -7.55
C VAL A 37 -7.12 0.71 -7.31
N ASP A 38 -7.81 0.89 -6.19
CA ASP A 38 -9.03 0.15 -5.88
C ASP A 38 -10.17 0.44 -6.87
N LYS A 39 -10.39 1.70 -7.21
CA LYS A 39 -11.38 2.11 -8.24
C LYS A 39 -11.09 1.52 -9.63
N VAL A 40 -9.83 1.38 -9.99
CA VAL A 40 -9.47 0.74 -11.27
C VAL A 40 -9.75 -0.76 -11.21
N VAL A 41 -9.45 -1.41 -10.09
CA VAL A 41 -9.77 -2.83 -9.86
C VAL A 41 -11.28 -3.08 -9.94
N GLU A 42 -12.10 -2.21 -9.34
CA GLU A 42 -13.56 -2.24 -9.45
C GLU A 42 -14.03 -2.12 -10.91
N LYS A 43 -13.46 -1.20 -11.69
CA LYS A 43 -13.80 -0.97 -13.10
C LYS A 43 -13.58 -2.18 -14.01
N ILE A 44 -12.66 -3.07 -13.64
CA ILE A 44 -12.40 -4.29 -14.39
C ILE A 44 -13.25 -5.49 -13.94
N GLY A 45 -14.31 -5.22 -13.18
CA GLY A 45 -15.34 -6.20 -12.81
C GLY A 45 -15.03 -7.02 -11.56
N VAL A 46 -14.17 -6.52 -10.69
CA VAL A 46 -13.99 -7.07 -9.33
C VAL A 46 -14.89 -6.26 -8.39
N GLU A 47 -15.76 -6.93 -7.65
CA GLU A 47 -16.69 -6.27 -6.73
C GLU A 47 -15.93 -5.60 -5.57
N LYS A 48 -16.37 -4.41 -5.17
CA LYS A 48 -15.70 -3.57 -4.16
C LYS A 48 -15.49 -4.29 -2.83
N HIS A 49 -16.49 -5.03 -2.37
CA HIS A 49 -16.38 -5.79 -1.13
C HIS A 49 -15.27 -6.85 -1.17
N LEU A 50 -14.97 -7.42 -2.35
CA LEU A 50 -13.90 -8.39 -2.51
C LEU A 50 -12.51 -7.72 -2.44
N VAL A 51 -12.40 -6.49 -2.95
CA VAL A 51 -11.19 -5.69 -2.82
C VAL A 51 -10.98 -5.29 -1.36
N GLU A 52 -12.05 -4.86 -0.67
CA GLU A 52 -12.03 -4.52 0.75
C GLU A 52 -11.76 -5.75 1.63
N GLU A 53 -12.30 -6.91 1.30
CA GLU A 53 -12.00 -8.16 1.99
C GLU A 53 -10.55 -8.61 1.80
N ALA A 54 -10.02 -8.49 0.60
CA ALA A 54 -8.61 -8.76 0.33
C ALA A 54 -7.68 -7.82 1.11
N ASP A 55 -8.16 -6.60 1.42
CA ASP A 55 -7.40 -5.59 2.15
C ASP A 55 -7.53 -5.69 3.68
N ASN A 56 -8.75 -5.90 4.17
CA ASN A 56 -9.11 -5.71 5.58
C ASN A 56 -9.19 -7.02 6.37
N LYS A 57 -9.45 -8.14 5.72
CA LYS A 57 -9.59 -9.39 6.48
C LYS A 57 -8.25 -10.07 6.65
N ASN A 58 -8.01 -10.25 7.94
CA ASN A 58 -7.15 -11.29 8.48
C ASN A 58 -6.97 -12.39 7.47
N PHE A 59 -5.83 -12.39 6.82
CA PHE A 59 -5.36 -13.55 6.09
C PHE A 59 -5.59 -14.75 7.00
N VAL A 60 -6.56 -15.57 6.67
CA VAL A 60 -6.75 -16.85 7.35
C VAL A 60 -5.47 -17.63 7.07
N PRO A 61 -4.67 -17.96 8.08
CA PRO A 61 -3.48 -18.76 7.85
C PRO A 61 -3.89 -20.04 7.14
N TYR A 62 -3.11 -20.45 6.18
CA TYR A 62 -3.14 -21.78 5.57
C TYR A 62 -3.50 -22.82 6.63
N GLY A 63 -4.64 -23.48 6.51
CA GLY A 63 -4.98 -24.56 7.44
C GLY A 63 -6.45 -24.90 7.64
N ILE A 64 -7.39 -24.12 7.11
CA ILE A 64 -8.80 -24.53 7.14
C ILE A 64 -9.22 -24.83 5.70
N GLU A 65 -8.99 -26.06 5.29
CA GLU A 65 -9.55 -26.65 4.06
C GLU A 65 -11.06 -26.84 4.22
N THR A 66 -11.80 -25.75 4.11
CA THR A 66 -13.21 -25.81 3.80
C THR A 66 -13.39 -25.38 2.35
N SER A 67 -14.33 -25.94 1.64
CA SER A 67 -14.65 -25.57 0.24
C SER A 67 -14.92 -24.07 0.05
N LEU A 68 -15.34 -23.37 1.10
CA LEU A 68 -15.42 -21.90 1.17
C LEU A 68 -14.03 -21.25 1.26
N GLY A 69 -13.09 -21.80 2.03
CA GLY A 69 -11.75 -21.24 2.21
C GLY A 69 -10.96 -21.20 0.90
N THR A 70 -11.07 -22.23 0.06
CA THR A 70 -10.41 -22.29 -1.26
C THR A 70 -10.98 -21.25 -2.23
N ARG A 71 -12.29 -21.00 -2.18
CA ARG A 71 -12.94 -20.00 -3.02
C ARG A 71 -12.51 -18.57 -2.65
N TYR A 72 -12.41 -18.26 -1.36
CA TYR A 72 -11.94 -16.98 -0.86
C TYR A 72 -10.45 -16.74 -1.14
N ALA A 73 -9.61 -17.76 -0.99
CA ALA A 73 -8.18 -17.66 -1.32
C ALA A 73 -7.96 -17.38 -2.81
N ASN A 74 -8.70 -18.06 -3.70
CA ASN A 74 -8.62 -17.83 -5.14
C ASN A 74 -9.09 -16.42 -5.53
N LEU A 75 -10.10 -15.91 -4.87
CA LEU A 75 -10.63 -14.57 -5.11
C LEU A 75 -9.67 -13.48 -4.64
N SER A 76 -9.14 -13.62 -3.42
CA SER A 76 -8.13 -12.69 -2.88
C SER A 76 -6.87 -12.67 -3.75
N ASN A 77 -6.42 -13.82 -4.24
CA ASN A 77 -5.32 -13.91 -5.18
C ASN A 77 -5.64 -13.20 -6.50
N LYS A 78 -6.84 -13.37 -7.04
CA LYS A 78 -7.27 -12.68 -8.26
C LYS A 78 -7.23 -11.15 -8.09
N VAL A 79 -7.71 -10.64 -6.96
CA VAL A 79 -7.64 -9.20 -6.64
C VAL A 79 -6.19 -8.72 -6.58
N ILE A 80 -5.30 -9.44 -5.89
CA ILE A 80 -3.89 -9.11 -5.78
C ILE A 80 -3.21 -9.08 -7.15
N TYR A 81 -3.39 -10.10 -7.98
CA TYR A 81 -2.80 -10.14 -9.33
C TYR A 81 -3.33 -9.02 -10.22
N THR A 82 -4.62 -8.72 -10.11
CA THR A 82 -5.22 -7.60 -10.84
C THR A 82 -4.61 -6.26 -10.43
N GLN A 83 -4.40 -6.04 -9.14
CA GLN A 83 -3.69 -4.85 -8.64
C GLN A 83 -2.26 -4.76 -9.19
N PHE A 84 -1.55 -5.89 -9.30
CA PHE A 84 -0.22 -5.93 -9.90
C PHE A 84 -0.22 -5.45 -11.35
N ASP A 85 -1.18 -5.92 -12.14
CA ASP A 85 -1.30 -5.52 -13.54
C ASP A 85 -1.68 -4.05 -13.71
N VAL A 86 -2.54 -3.54 -12.82
CA VAL A 86 -2.89 -2.12 -12.78
C VAL A 86 -1.65 -1.26 -12.46
N ILE A 87 -0.88 -1.63 -11.42
CA ILE A 87 0.33 -0.90 -11.04
C ILE A 87 1.37 -0.92 -12.17
N ARG A 88 1.57 -2.07 -12.83
CA ARG A 88 2.47 -2.17 -13.99
C ARG A 88 2.01 -1.29 -15.17
N LYS A 89 0.70 -1.16 -15.38
CA LYS A 89 0.14 -0.25 -16.40
C LYS A 89 0.37 1.21 -16.04
N MET A 90 0.13 1.60 -14.79
CA MET A 90 0.38 2.96 -14.29
C MET A 90 1.85 3.36 -14.40
N ALA A 91 2.75 2.41 -14.12
CA ALA A 91 4.20 2.61 -14.20
C ALA A 91 4.76 2.79 -15.62
N LYS A 92 3.93 2.77 -16.67
CA LYS A 92 4.35 3.05 -18.05
C LYS A 92 4.57 4.55 -18.32
N THR A 93 4.09 5.41 -17.42
CA THR A 93 4.29 6.86 -17.45
C THR A 93 4.96 7.32 -16.16
N SER A 94 5.51 8.55 -16.15
CA SER A 94 6.08 9.11 -14.90
C SER A 94 4.99 9.31 -13.88
N CYS A 95 5.16 8.73 -12.69
CA CYS A 95 4.14 8.81 -11.63
C CYS A 95 4.71 8.58 -10.24
N VAL A 96 3.92 8.98 -9.23
CA VAL A 96 4.07 8.60 -7.82
C VAL A 96 2.99 7.59 -7.46
N ILE A 97 3.36 6.47 -6.89
CA ILE A 97 2.42 5.40 -6.47
C ILE A 97 2.54 5.17 -4.96
N ILE A 98 1.43 5.26 -4.25
CA ILE A 98 1.40 5.07 -2.79
C ILE A 98 1.02 3.64 -2.42
N GLY A 99 1.92 2.97 -1.69
CA GLY A 99 1.67 1.66 -1.09
C GLY A 99 1.45 0.52 -2.08
N ARG A 100 0.54 -0.41 -1.75
CA ARG A 100 0.12 -1.57 -2.58
C ARG A 100 1.26 -2.51 -3.01
N CYS A 101 2.33 -2.57 -2.23
CA CYS A 101 3.53 -3.33 -2.58
C CYS A 101 4.14 -2.92 -3.94
N SER A 102 3.92 -1.65 -4.35
CA SER A 102 4.43 -1.14 -5.64
C SER A 102 5.95 -1.21 -5.75
N ASP A 103 6.65 -1.05 -4.65
CA ASP A 103 8.10 -1.26 -4.52
C ASP A 103 8.52 -2.69 -4.91
N TYR A 104 7.76 -3.68 -4.47
CA TYR A 104 7.98 -5.08 -4.82
C TYR A 104 7.56 -5.41 -6.26
N ILE A 105 6.40 -4.91 -6.70
CA ILE A 105 5.85 -5.18 -8.03
C ILE A 105 6.74 -4.65 -9.14
N LEU A 106 7.42 -3.52 -8.88
CA LEU A 106 8.30 -2.84 -9.82
C LEU A 106 9.79 -3.08 -9.52
N LYS A 107 10.09 -4.05 -8.66
CA LYS A 107 11.47 -4.41 -8.29
C LYS A 107 12.30 -4.76 -9.53
N GLY A 108 13.54 -4.27 -9.57
CA GLY A 108 14.49 -4.53 -10.66
C GLY A 108 14.36 -3.58 -11.85
N GLN A 109 13.41 -2.65 -11.88
CA GLN A 109 13.34 -1.62 -12.91
C GLN A 109 14.28 -0.45 -12.55
N GLU A 110 15.17 -0.08 -13.46
CA GLU A 110 16.18 0.98 -13.25
C GLU A 110 15.56 2.37 -13.07
N ASN A 111 14.38 2.60 -13.66
CA ASN A 111 13.67 3.87 -13.61
C ASN A 111 12.74 4.00 -12.40
N VAL A 112 12.84 3.12 -11.41
CA VAL A 112 12.02 3.14 -10.20
C VAL A 112 12.86 3.58 -9.00
N VAL A 113 12.32 4.56 -8.25
CA VAL A 113 12.85 5.01 -6.96
C VAL A 113 11.90 4.59 -5.86
N ASN A 114 12.37 3.78 -4.92
CA ASN A 114 11.59 3.33 -3.78
C ASN A 114 11.86 4.23 -2.56
N VAL A 115 10.82 4.83 -2.02
CA VAL A 115 10.85 5.70 -0.84
C VAL A 115 9.99 5.08 0.26
N PHE A 116 10.44 5.18 1.50
CA PHE A 116 9.64 4.83 2.66
C PHE A 116 9.62 5.98 3.66
N ILE A 117 8.42 6.40 4.06
CA ILE A 117 8.21 7.52 4.98
C ILE A 117 7.78 6.95 6.34
N TYR A 118 8.51 7.34 7.36
CA TYR A 118 8.20 7.06 8.76
C TYR A 118 8.25 8.35 9.57
N ALA A 119 7.61 8.33 10.73
CA ALA A 119 7.66 9.45 11.67
C ALA A 119 7.68 8.94 13.12
N PRO A 120 8.18 9.73 14.07
CA PRO A 120 8.11 9.39 15.49
C PRO A 120 6.69 9.08 15.92
N THR A 121 6.54 8.13 16.82
CA THR A 121 5.22 7.64 17.27
C THR A 121 4.33 8.76 17.81
N GLU A 122 4.89 9.70 18.54
CA GLU A 122 4.16 10.84 19.12
C GLU A 122 3.58 11.75 18.03
N VAL A 123 4.34 11.98 16.97
CA VAL A 123 3.89 12.78 15.80
C VAL A 123 2.74 12.07 15.08
N ARG A 124 2.86 10.77 14.89
CA ARG A 124 1.84 9.94 14.25
C ARG A 124 0.54 9.91 15.07
N ILE A 125 0.65 9.73 16.39
CA ILE A 125 -0.49 9.75 17.30
C ILE A 125 -1.22 11.09 17.21
N LYS A 126 -0.49 12.22 17.30
CA LYS A 126 -1.08 13.55 17.17
C LYS A 126 -1.80 13.74 15.84
N THR A 127 -1.18 13.31 14.74
CA THR A 127 -1.79 13.36 13.40
C THR A 127 -3.10 12.58 13.33
N ILE A 128 -3.16 11.39 13.92
CA ILE A 128 -4.36 10.53 13.88
C ILE A 128 -5.43 11.05 14.85
N MET A 129 -5.06 11.56 16.02
CA MET A 129 -6.00 12.25 16.92
C MET A 129 -6.73 13.38 16.18
N GLU A 130 -5.99 14.25 15.50
CA GLU A 130 -6.54 15.40 14.76
C GLU A 130 -7.40 14.96 13.57
N LYS A 131 -6.93 14.02 12.76
CA LYS A 131 -7.64 13.55 11.55
C LYS A 131 -8.91 12.76 11.83
N MET A 132 -8.92 11.98 12.90
CA MET A 132 -10.00 11.04 13.21
C MET A 132 -10.81 11.43 14.43
N ASN A 133 -10.47 12.54 15.09
CA ASN A 133 -11.09 13.01 16.34
C ASN A 133 -11.11 11.92 17.42
N LEU A 134 -9.96 11.31 17.67
CA LEU A 134 -9.78 10.23 18.63
C LEU A 134 -9.00 10.69 19.87
N SER A 135 -9.19 9.98 20.99
CA SER A 135 -8.29 10.10 22.13
C SER A 135 -6.91 9.53 21.80
N GLU A 136 -5.88 9.97 22.53
CA GLU A 136 -4.50 9.50 22.37
C GLU A 136 -4.40 7.97 22.41
N ARG A 137 -5.04 7.34 23.39
CA ARG A 137 -5.09 5.88 23.53
C ARG A 137 -5.67 5.20 22.29
N HIS A 138 -6.82 5.66 21.81
CA HIS A 138 -7.47 5.09 20.64
C HIS A 138 -6.66 5.34 19.37
N ALA A 139 -6.03 6.52 19.22
CA ALA A 139 -5.15 6.81 18.09
C ALA A 139 -3.95 5.85 18.07
N ALA A 140 -3.33 5.58 19.21
CA ALA A 140 -2.23 4.63 19.33
C ALA A 140 -2.66 3.18 18.97
N GLU A 141 -3.85 2.77 19.43
CA GLU A 141 -4.43 1.46 19.06
C GLU A 141 -4.68 1.34 17.55
N VAL A 142 -5.29 2.36 16.95
CA VAL A 142 -5.55 2.40 15.49
C VAL A 142 -4.25 2.35 14.69
N ILE A 143 -3.23 3.12 15.08
CA ILE A 143 -1.92 3.10 14.41
C ILE A 143 -1.32 1.70 14.44
N ARG A 144 -1.27 1.09 15.63
CA ARG A 144 -0.72 -0.26 15.80
C ARG A 144 -1.45 -1.29 14.94
N ASP A 145 -2.77 -1.26 14.94
CA ASP A 145 -3.58 -2.24 14.23
C ASP A 145 -3.47 -2.08 12.71
N TYR A 146 -3.41 -0.84 12.23
CA TYR A 146 -3.20 -0.52 10.80
C TYR A 146 -1.81 -0.95 10.33
N ASP A 147 -0.75 -0.60 11.08
CA ASP A 147 0.62 -0.99 10.72
C ASP A 147 0.79 -2.50 10.74
N ASN A 148 0.20 -3.20 11.71
CA ASN A 148 0.20 -4.66 11.75
C ASN A 148 -0.53 -5.28 10.56
N ALA A 149 -1.67 -4.72 10.14
CA ALA A 149 -2.41 -5.19 8.97
C ALA A 149 -1.60 -5.00 7.68
N LEU A 150 -1.01 -3.81 7.50
CA LEU A 150 -0.15 -3.50 6.36
C LEU A 150 1.10 -4.40 6.33
N HIS A 151 1.70 -4.67 7.49
CA HIS A 151 2.87 -5.54 7.60
C HIS A 151 2.54 -6.99 7.25
N ARG A 152 1.44 -7.54 7.79
CA ARG A 152 0.98 -8.90 7.46
C ARG A 152 0.71 -9.05 5.97
N ARG A 153 0.00 -8.09 5.38
CA ARG A 153 -0.27 -8.08 3.94
C ARG A 153 1.01 -8.05 3.11
N TYR A 154 1.93 -7.16 3.43
CA TYR A 154 3.20 -7.04 2.71
C TYR A 154 4.00 -8.34 2.80
N LYS A 155 4.14 -8.91 3.99
CA LYS A 155 4.83 -10.18 4.21
C LYS A 155 4.19 -11.33 3.44
N TYR A 156 2.86 -11.39 3.39
CA TYR A 156 2.15 -12.40 2.63
C TYR A 156 2.44 -12.32 1.12
N ILE A 157 2.40 -11.12 0.56
CA ILE A 157 2.58 -10.88 -0.87
C ILE A 157 4.04 -11.05 -1.29
N THR A 158 4.97 -10.60 -0.47
CA THR A 158 6.38 -10.45 -0.86
C THR A 158 7.32 -11.45 -0.19
N GLY A 159 6.88 -12.10 0.89
CA GLY A 159 7.72 -12.95 1.73
C GLY A 159 8.71 -12.19 2.63
N THR A 160 8.77 -10.85 2.52
CA THR A 160 9.75 -10.00 3.21
C THR A 160 9.10 -9.01 4.17
N TYR A 161 9.92 -8.27 4.92
CA TYR A 161 9.42 -7.28 5.86
C TYR A 161 9.17 -5.94 5.19
N ARG A 162 8.01 -5.33 5.50
CA ARG A 162 7.66 -3.98 5.05
C ARG A 162 8.58 -2.96 5.71
N GLY A 163 9.18 -2.08 4.93
CA GLY A 163 10.12 -1.08 5.45
C GLY A 163 11.56 -1.56 5.56
N ASP A 164 11.91 -2.74 5.04
CA ASP A 164 13.30 -3.19 5.01
C ASP A 164 14.18 -2.19 4.27
N ARG A 165 15.29 -1.81 4.90
CA ARG A 165 16.19 -0.77 4.40
C ARG A 165 17.12 -1.25 3.30
N GLN A 166 17.32 -2.57 3.16
CA GLN A 166 18.29 -3.15 2.23
C GLN A 166 17.92 -2.94 0.75
N ASP A 167 16.62 -2.80 0.43
CA ASP A 167 16.11 -2.65 -0.93
C ASP A 167 15.75 -1.20 -1.30
N ARG A 168 16.14 -0.19 -0.51
CA ARG A 168 15.66 1.19 -0.69
C ARG A 168 16.79 2.17 -1.01
N LYS A 169 16.58 2.99 -2.02
CA LYS A 169 17.53 4.07 -2.39
C LYS A 169 17.47 5.25 -1.41
N SER A 170 16.33 5.45 -0.73
CA SER A 170 16.16 6.54 0.24
C SER A 170 15.17 6.18 1.34
N VAL A 171 15.49 6.55 2.57
CA VAL A 171 14.65 6.44 3.76
C VAL A 171 14.49 7.85 4.33
N VAL A 172 13.27 8.34 4.41
CA VAL A 172 12.95 9.67 4.92
C VAL A 172 11.96 9.57 6.07
#